data_8daa7097289a8a177a816465d6185064
#
_entry.id   8daa7097289a8a177a816465d6185064
#
_cell.length_a   1.000
_cell.length_b   1.000
_cell.length_c   1.000
_cell.angle_alpha   90.00
_cell.angle_beta   90.00
_cell.angle_gamma   90.00
#
_symmetry.space_group_name_H-M   'P 1'
#
loop_
_entity.id
_entity.type
_entity.pdbx_description
1 polymer ?
#
loop_
_entity_poly.entity_id
_entity_poly.type
_entity_poly.pdbx_seq_one_letter_code
_entity_poly.pdbx_strand_id
1 'polypeptide(L)'
;MSYIKEYGIAVPEFRISDKTLHPRLGRKGQHAVCYTDQDIITLAFEACQNVSKDVDAVFFATTTPAFKNRYHASYFADLLGLDQGILAMDFGTSVRAGSDALLMADKLVKSGEYKNILVIASEVYYPEIGKEIRAAFGHAAVAMIISADAGIAEITNTKSYSSALAEDFDYKGENVQYDARFARTDGFKKNLGLALKESNINASEINQVILHSPYAKIAFGQLKKAGFDLETQLMKDTVAAEVGNTGACHGLFLLINALESHKGDTILFDYLNGTNVIQISKNDCHPELVEGQSFNLQSTNIENYQDYLQLRKQGKFTGRGYESIEMFSSEMISEREKDGLIYLRGYECAKCGTVYYMNAARCNACHHKEFKQKQLQKTGTVYAVTSEHYFPNSFAPTNMVVIDLDGGGRMTVQQTDDMFPTEENTIKIGDKVELVFRKMMENDKKPNYFWKCIKK
;
A
#
# COMPACT_ATOMS: atom_id res chain seq x y z
N MET A 1 -14.12 1.50 -23.42
CA MET A 1 -14.57 1.50 -22.02
C MET A 1 -13.42 1.05 -21.16
N SER A 2 -13.39 1.42 -19.91
CA SER A 2 -12.42 0.93 -18.92
C SER A 2 -13.13 0.63 -17.62
N TYR A 3 -12.60 -0.34 -16.87
CA TYR A 3 -13.24 -0.88 -15.67
C TYR A 3 -12.21 -0.98 -14.55
N ILE A 4 -12.63 -0.78 -13.32
CA ILE A 4 -11.93 -1.29 -12.14
C ILE A 4 -12.23 -2.78 -12.08
N LYS A 5 -11.23 -3.62 -12.35
CA LYS A 5 -11.39 -5.07 -12.46
C LYS A 5 -11.15 -5.79 -11.15
N GLU A 6 -10.08 -5.42 -10.49
CA GLU A 6 -9.63 -6.02 -9.23
C GLU A 6 -9.02 -4.93 -8.35
N TYR A 7 -8.98 -5.14 -7.06
CA TYR A 7 -8.24 -4.28 -6.13
C TYR A 7 -7.71 -5.07 -4.93
N GLY A 8 -6.73 -4.47 -4.26
CA GLY A 8 -6.20 -4.94 -2.99
C GLY A 8 -5.81 -3.76 -2.12
N ILE A 9 -5.83 -3.97 -0.81
CA ILE A 9 -5.50 -2.94 0.19
C ILE A 9 -4.56 -3.55 1.20
N ALA A 10 -3.61 -2.75 1.67
CA ALA A 10 -2.79 -3.06 2.83
C ALA A 10 -2.81 -1.89 3.80
N VAL A 11 -3.11 -2.18 5.06
CA VAL A 11 -3.08 -1.22 6.16
C VAL A 11 -2.31 -1.87 7.31
N PRO A 12 -1.28 -1.22 7.86
CA PRO A 12 -0.56 -1.76 9.01
C PRO A 12 -1.50 -2.09 10.16
N GLU A 13 -1.15 -3.08 10.94
CA GLU A 13 -1.94 -3.51 12.09
C GLU A 13 -2.01 -2.44 13.19
N PHE A 14 -0.90 -1.72 13.43
CA PHE A 14 -0.80 -0.81 14.56
C PHE A 14 -1.59 0.49 14.37
N ARG A 15 -2.23 0.92 15.45
CA ARG A 15 -2.97 2.18 15.54
C ARG A 15 -2.49 3.01 16.71
N ILE A 16 -2.28 4.31 16.47
CA ILE A 16 -2.10 5.28 17.55
C ILE A 16 -3.29 6.24 17.57
N SER A 17 -3.85 6.46 18.73
CA SER A 17 -5.00 7.34 18.88
C SER A 17 -4.59 8.82 19.01
N ASP A 18 -5.46 9.73 18.57
CA ASP A 18 -5.31 11.17 18.83
C ASP A 18 -5.12 11.45 20.35
N LYS A 19 -5.75 10.65 21.20
CA LYS A 19 -5.64 10.77 22.66
C LYS A 19 -4.24 10.42 23.14
N THR A 20 -3.62 9.40 22.57
CA THR A 20 -2.23 9.00 22.90
C THR A 20 -1.23 10.05 22.40
N LEU A 21 -1.44 10.57 21.19
CA LEU A 21 -0.60 11.63 20.61
C LEU A 21 -0.73 12.95 21.39
N HIS A 22 -1.95 13.35 21.76
CA HIS A 22 -2.23 14.61 22.44
C HIS A 22 -3.39 14.50 23.45
N PRO A 23 -3.14 14.06 24.67
CA PRO A 23 -4.18 13.78 25.66
C PRO A 23 -5.13 14.95 25.95
N ARG A 24 -4.69 16.19 25.71
CA ARG A 24 -5.45 17.41 26.01
C ARG A 24 -6.46 17.83 24.93
N LEU A 25 -6.42 17.25 23.73
CA LEU A 25 -7.21 17.77 22.60
C LEU A 25 -8.59 17.13 22.43
N GLY A 26 -8.91 16.05 23.16
CA GLY A 26 -10.24 15.43 23.16
C GLY A 26 -10.72 14.90 21.79
N ARG A 27 -9.84 14.77 20.80
CA ARG A 27 -10.15 14.19 19.49
C ARG A 27 -10.26 12.66 19.59
N LYS A 28 -10.97 12.06 18.61
CA LYS A 28 -11.27 10.62 18.58
C LYS A 28 -10.82 9.98 17.26
N GLY A 29 -9.70 10.42 16.68
CA GLY A 29 -9.13 9.78 15.51
C GLY A 29 -8.14 8.68 15.87
N GLN A 30 -7.88 7.79 14.91
CA GLN A 30 -6.81 6.80 14.96
C GLN A 30 -5.93 6.94 13.72
N HIS A 31 -4.67 6.56 13.84
CA HIS A 31 -3.70 6.63 12.76
C HIS A 31 -3.01 5.29 12.63
N ALA A 32 -3.07 4.71 11.43
CA ALA A 32 -2.31 3.50 11.13
C ALA A 32 -0.81 3.81 11.06
N VAL A 33 -0.01 2.97 11.68
CA VAL A 33 1.44 3.14 11.79
C VAL A 33 2.13 1.85 11.35
N CYS A 34 3.04 1.96 10.40
CA CYS A 34 3.90 0.86 9.98
C CYS A 34 4.75 0.33 11.13
N TYR A 35 4.96 -0.97 11.14
CA TYR A 35 5.98 -1.58 11.94
C TYR A 35 7.38 -1.21 11.42
N THR A 36 8.44 -1.47 12.19
CA THR A 36 9.81 -1.09 11.82
C THR A 36 10.30 -1.74 10.55
N ASP A 37 9.80 -2.90 10.22
CA ASP A 37 10.11 -3.68 9.01
C ASP A 37 9.07 -3.50 7.88
N GLN A 38 8.15 -2.53 8.02
CA GLN A 38 7.21 -2.12 6.99
C GLN A 38 7.54 -0.72 6.46
N ASP A 39 7.30 -0.50 5.19
CA ASP A 39 7.41 0.79 4.50
C ASP A 39 6.50 0.83 3.26
N ILE A 40 6.62 1.86 2.42
CA ILE A 40 5.79 2.00 1.21
C ILE A 40 5.96 0.81 0.25
N ILE A 41 7.14 0.17 0.20
CA ILE A 41 7.40 -0.97 -0.68
C ILE A 41 6.68 -2.21 -0.16
N THR A 42 6.82 -2.51 1.12
CA THR A 42 6.21 -3.70 1.72
C THR A 42 4.69 -3.62 1.75
N LEU A 43 4.11 -2.44 2.05
CA LEU A 43 2.66 -2.24 2.00
C LEU A 43 2.12 -2.36 0.57
N ALA A 44 2.79 -1.73 -0.39
CA ALA A 44 2.40 -1.83 -1.80
C ALA A 44 2.49 -3.29 -2.30
N PHE A 45 3.53 -4.02 -1.90
CA PHE A 45 3.65 -5.44 -2.23
C PHE A 45 2.52 -6.27 -1.63
N GLU A 46 2.15 -6.00 -0.38
CA GLU A 46 1.03 -6.66 0.30
C GLU A 46 -0.30 -6.36 -0.42
N ALA A 47 -0.57 -5.11 -0.78
CA ALA A 47 -1.76 -4.73 -1.55
C ALA A 47 -1.83 -5.45 -2.91
N CYS A 48 -0.68 -5.71 -3.55
CA CYS A 48 -0.61 -6.40 -4.84
C CYS A 48 -0.77 -7.93 -4.75
N GLN A 49 -0.83 -8.53 -3.56
CA GLN A 49 -0.92 -10.00 -3.44
C GLN A 49 -2.25 -10.57 -3.95
N ASN A 50 -3.31 -9.76 -3.91
CA ASN A 50 -4.67 -10.17 -4.24
C ASN A 50 -5.13 -9.71 -5.64
N VAL A 51 -4.23 -9.15 -6.45
CA VAL A 51 -4.53 -8.71 -7.81
C VAL A 51 -3.73 -9.49 -8.85
N SER A 52 -4.29 -9.58 -10.04
CA SER A 52 -3.67 -10.26 -11.18
C SER A 52 -2.33 -9.62 -11.55
N LYS A 53 -1.39 -10.45 -12.01
CA LYS A 53 -0.11 -10.04 -12.59
C LYS A 53 -0.12 -9.98 -14.12
N ASP A 54 -1.26 -10.26 -14.75
CA ASP A 54 -1.44 -10.12 -16.19
C ASP A 54 -1.74 -8.66 -16.54
N VAL A 55 -0.67 -7.85 -16.61
CA VAL A 55 -0.73 -6.41 -16.80
C VAL A 55 0.30 -5.92 -17.82
N ASP A 56 -0.05 -4.89 -18.56
CA ASP A 56 0.77 -4.27 -19.62
C ASP A 56 1.51 -3.03 -19.14
N ALA A 57 1.11 -2.46 -18.00
CA ALA A 57 1.73 -1.30 -17.39
C ALA A 57 1.62 -1.31 -15.87
N VAL A 58 2.57 -0.66 -15.20
CA VAL A 58 2.57 -0.41 -13.75
C VAL A 58 2.72 1.08 -13.50
N PHE A 59 1.80 1.65 -12.74
CA PHE A 59 1.83 3.02 -12.25
C PHE A 59 1.96 3.02 -10.73
N PHE A 60 2.95 3.75 -10.22
CA PHE A 60 3.18 3.85 -8.78
C PHE A 60 3.02 5.29 -8.31
N ALA A 61 2.17 5.51 -7.32
CA ALA A 61 1.84 6.81 -6.78
C ALA A 61 2.23 6.93 -5.30
N THR A 62 2.98 7.99 -4.95
CA THR A 62 3.37 8.28 -3.57
C THR A 62 3.84 9.72 -3.41
N THR A 63 3.67 10.30 -2.23
CA THR A 63 4.36 11.55 -1.84
C THR A 63 5.56 11.30 -0.93
N THR A 64 5.75 10.06 -0.49
CA THR A 64 6.84 9.63 0.42
C THR A 64 7.75 8.59 -0.23
N PRO A 65 8.44 8.92 -1.34
CA PRO A 65 9.21 7.96 -2.10
C PRO A 65 10.33 7.32 -1.27
N ALA A 66 10.47 5.99 -1.33
CA ALA A 66 11.57 5.26 -0.69
C ALA A 66 12.91 5.53 -1.36
N PHE A 67 12.88 5.81 -2.67
CA PHE A 67 14.08 6.02 -3.47
C PHE A 67 14.08 7.41 -4.12
N LYS A 68 15.26 8.01 -4.24
CA LYS A 68 15.53 9.17 -5.08
C LYS A 68 16.19 8.69 -6.38
N ASN A 69 15.82 9.28 -7.51
CA ASN A 69 16.41 8.96 -8.84
C ASN A 69 16.26 7.48 -9.25
N ARG A 70 15.23 6.80 -8.76
CA ARG A 70 14.87 5.43 -9.14
C ARG A 70 13.36 5.31 -9.19
N TYR A 71 12.82 4.78 -10.29
CA TYR A 71 11.39 4.51 -10.42
C TYR A 71 10.95 3.38 -9.49
N HIS A 72 9.89 3.64 -8.72
CA HIS A 72 9.22 2.62 -7.90
C HIS A 72 8.43 1.66 -8.80
N ALA A 73 7.75 2.16 -9.81
CA ALA A 73 6.99 1.34 -10.75
C ALA A 73 7.85 0.26 -11.43
N SER A 74 9.06 0.63 -11.91
CA SER A 74 10.01 -0.35 -12.48
C SER A 74 10.50 -1.37 -11.44
N TYR A 75 10.74 -0.91 -10.21
CA TYR A 75 11.13 -1.80 -9.11
C TYR A 75 10.00 -2.76 -8.75
N PHE A 76 8.74 -2.29 -8.77
CA PHE A 76 7.58 -3.14 -8.56
C PHE A 76 7.33 -4.12 -9.69
N ALA A 77 7.49 -3.71 -10.95
CA ALA A 77 7.42 -4.62 -12.08
C ALA A 77 8.39 -5.80 -11.89
N ASP A 78 9.60 -5.50 -11.45
CA ASP A 78 10.61 -6.50 -11.13
C ASP A 78 10.23 -7.36 -9.92
N LEU A 79 9.81 -6.75 -8.79
CA LEU A 79 9.38 -7.48 -7.59
C LEU A 79 8.20 -8.43 -7.84
N LEU A 80 7.31 -8.09 -8.75
CA LEU A 80 6.15 -8.90 -9.12
C LEU A 80 6.47 -9.95 -10.18
N GLY A 81 7.70 -9.94 -10.73
CA GLY A 81 8.14 -10.87 -11.78
C GLY A 81 7.45 -10.61 -13.11
N LEU A 82 7.15 -9.34 -13.42
CA LEU A 82 6.55 -8.93 -14.69
C LEU A 82 7.59 -8.83 -15.81
N ASP A 83 7.12 -8.79 -17.04
CA ASP A 83 7.99 -8.63 -18.23
C ASP A 83 8.72 -7.28 -18.19
N GLN A 84 9.96 -7.25 -18.69
CA GLN A 84 10.75 -6.01 -18.75
C GLN A 84 10.28 -5.04 -19.86
N GLY A 85 9.49 -5.50 -20.81
CA GLY A 85 8.90 -4.68 -21.87
C GLY A 85 7.69 -3.84 -21.46
N ILE A 86 7.30 -3.88 -20.19
CA ILE A 86 6.13 -3.20 -19.65
C ILE A 86 6.38 -1.71 -19.41
N LEU A 87 5.34 -0.88 -19.61
CA LEU A 87 5.42 0.54 -19.26
C LEU A 87 5.39 0.71 -17.73
N ALA A 88 6.36 1.42 -17.18
CA ALA A 88 6.45 1.71 -15.75
C ALA A 88 6.59 3.22 -15.49
N MET A 89 5.69 3.83 -14.70
CA MET A 89 5.67 5.26 -14.42
C MET A 89 5.38 5.56 -12.95
N ASP A 90 6.11 6.54 -12.39
CA ASP A 90 5.85 7.07 -11.05
C ASP A 90 5.03 8.36 -11.12
N PHE A 91 4.08 8.48 -10.20
CA PHE A 91 3.27 9.67 -9.93
C PHE A 91 3.60 10.18 -8.53
N GLY A 92 3.81 11.48 -8.38
CA GLY A 92 4.27 12.03 -7.10
C GLY A 92 3.89 13.49 -6.88
N THR A 93 4.53 14.09 -5.88
CA THR A 93 4.44 15.50 -5.49
C THR A 93 3.09 15.99 -4.95
N SER A 94 2.01 15.28 -5.12
CA SER A 94 0.69 15.67 -4.62
C SER A 94 -0.02 14.47 -4.01
N VAL A 95 -0.76 14.64 -2.93
CA VAL A 95 -1.64 13.59 -2.36
C VAL A 95 -2.71 13.13 -3.35
N ARG A 96 -2.91 13.84 -4.45
CA ARG A 96 -3.76 13.47 -5.59
C ARG A 96 -3.09 12.46 -6.54
N ALA A 97 -1.82 12.12 -6.33
CA ALA A 97 -1.04 11.28 -7.25
C ALA A 97 -1.71 9.93 -7.56
N GLY A 98 -2.41 9.32 -6.58
CA GLY A 98 -3.16 8.08 -6.81
C GLY A 98 -4.29 8.24 -7.82
N SER A 99 -5.10 9.28 -7.69
CA SER A 99 -6.16 9.58 -8.65
C SER A 99 -5.63 10.09 -10.00
N ASP A 100 -4.46 10.75 -10.03
CA ASP A 100 -3.77 11.10 -11.29
C ASP A 100 -3.35 9.82 -12.04
N ALA A 101 -2.80 8.84 -11.33
CA ALA A 101 -2.41 7.55 -11.90
C ALA A 101 -3.63 6.77 -12.44
N LEU A 102 -4.74 6.73 -11.67
CA LEU A 102 -5.97 6.09 -12.11
C LEU A 102 -6.56 6.78 -13.35
N LEU A 103 -6.58 8.13 -13.36
CA LEU A 103 -7.06 8.89 -14.50
C LEU A 103 -6.21 8.61 -15.76
N MET A 104 -4.89 8.56 -15.63
CA MET A 104 -4.01 8.22 -16.75
C MET A 104 -4.25 6.78 -17.23
N ALA A 105 -4.40 5.82 -16.31
CA ALA A 105 -4.72 4.44 -16.64
C ALA A 105 -6.06 4.33 -17.42
N ASP A 106 -7.10 5.06 -16.97
CA ASP A 106 -8.37 5.15 -17.70
C ASP A 106 -8.19 5.61 -19.14
N LYS A 107 -7.41 6.67 -19.36
CA LYS A 107 -7.18 7.21 -20.71
C LYS A 107 -6.41 6.25 -21.60
N LEU A 108 -5.38 5.60 -21.08
CA LEU A 108 -4.57 4.64 -21.83
C LEU A 108 -5.35 3.35 -22.16
N VAL A 109 -6.14 2.83 -21.24
CA VAL A 109 -7.02 1.68 -21.53
C VAL A 109 -8.09 2.06 -22.56
N LYS A 110 -8.71 3.24 -22.45
CA LYS A 110 -9.69 3.74 -23.44
C LYS A 110 -9.09 4.03 -24.81
N SER A 111 -7.79 4.34 -24.90
CA SER A 111 -7.09 4.48 -26.20
C SER A 111 -6.93 3.14 -26.94
N GLY A 112 -6.99 2.03 -26.23
CA GLY A 112 -6.81 0.69 -26.77
C GLY A 112 -5.34 0.24 -26.90
N GLU A 113 -4.37 1.06 -26.44
CA GLU A 113 -2.94 0.69 -26.44
C GLU A 113 -2.60 -0.29 -25.31
N TYR A 114 -3.30 -0.21 -24.18
CA TYR A 114 -3.09 -1.04 -23.01
C TYR A 114 -4.40 -1.73 -22.62
N LYS A 115 -4.31 -3.01 -22.26
CA LYS A 115 -5.47 -3.78 -21.85
C LYS A 115 -5.67 -3.75 -20.33
N ASN A 116 -4.60 -3.99 -19.58
CA ASN A 116 -4.60 -4.06 -18.13
C ASN A 116 -3.49 -3.18 -17.56
N ILE A 117 -3.82 -2.23 -16.69
CA ILE A 117 -2.85 -1.36 -16.03
C ILE A 117 -2.97 -1.55 -14.51
N LEU A 118 -1.86 -1.90 -13.86
CA LEU A 118 -1.78 -1.95 -12.41
C LEU A 118 -1.46 -0.55 -11.87
N VAL A 119 -2.38 0.03 -11.14
CA VAL A 119 -2.22 1.28 -10.40
C VAL A 119 -1.96 0.94 -8.95
N ILE A 120 -0.81 1.37 -8.43
CA ILE A 120 -0.41 1.20 -7.03
C ILE A 120 -0.30 2.58 -6.40
N ALA A 121 -0.92 2.79 -5.25
CA ALA A 121 -0.68 3.97 -4.42
C ALA A 121 -0.23 3.50 -3.04
N SER A 122 0.86 4.06 -2.52
CA SER A 122 1.38 3.69 -1.19
C SER A 122 1.93 4.92 -0.47
N GLU A 123 1.57 5.08 0.80
CA GLU A 123 1.94 6.24 1.59
C GLU A 123 2.38 5.83 3.00
N VAL A 124 3.57 6.26 3.40
CA VAL A 124 4.11 6.10 4.76
C VAL A 124 4.73 7.43 5.19
N TYR A 125 3.87 8.32 5.68
CA TYR A 125 4.26 9.65 6.11
C TYR A 125 4.36 9.73 7.62
N TYR A 126 5.52 10.13 8.12
CA TYR A 126 5.74 10.44 9.52
C TYR A 126 5.83 11.96 9.71
N PRO A 127 4.80 12.58 10.28
CA PRO A 127 4.82 14.02 10.56
C PRO A 127 5.98 14.40 11.47
N GLU A 128 6.36 15.66 11.45
CA GLU A 128 7.31 16.21 12.43
C GLU A 128 6.81 15.96 13.86
N ILE A 129 7.74 15.56 14.75
CA ILE A 129 7.41 15.25 16.15
C ILE A 129 6.71 16.45 16.80
N GLY A 130 5.55 16.19 17.38
CA GLY A 130 4.68 17.20 18.00
C GLY A 130 3.70 17.90 17.04
N LYS A 131 3.76 17.59 15.73
CA LYS A 131 2.80 18.12 14.72
C LYS A 131 1.85 17.06 14.15
N GLU A 132 1.85 15.86 14.70
CA GLU A 132 1.14 14.69 14.17
C GLU A 132 -0.36 14.94 13.95
N ILE A 133 -1.03 15.59 14.90
CA ILE A 133 -2.48 15.87 14.78
C ILE A 133 -2.81 16.86 13.66
N ARG A 134 -1.90 17.77 13.36
CA ARG A 134 -2.13 18.73 12.25
C ARG A 134 -1.98 18.09 10.89
N ALA A 135 -1.08 17.12 10.79
CA ALA A 135 -0.79 16.44 9.54
C ALA A 135 -1.83 15.37 9.19
N ALA A 136 -2.66 14.92 10.16
CA ALA A 136 -3.72 13.93 9.96
C ALA A 136 -3.24 12.71 9.14
N PHE A 137 -2.08 12.17 9.48
CA PHE A 137 -1.39 11.10 8.77
C PHE A 137 -2.05 9.72 8.98
N GLY A 138 -1.73 8.79 8.10
CA GLY A 138 -2.06 7.36 8.20
C GLY A 138 -1.30 6.59 7.13
N HIS A 139 -0.90 5.36 7.41
CA HIS A 139 -0.14 4.55 6.47
C HIS A 139 -1.04 3.53 5.80
N ALA A 140 -0.96 3.43 4.49
CA ALA A 140 -1.69 2.44 3.70
C ALA A 140 -1.08 2.25 2.31
N ALA A 141 -1.51 1.19 1.64
CA ALA A 141 -1.34 1.01 0.21
C ALA A 141 -2.62 0.48 -0.43
N VAL A 142 -2.82 0.86 -1.67
CA VAL A 142 -3.92 0.41 -2.53
C VAL A 142 -3.33 -0.05 -3.86
N ALA A 143 -3.81 -1.18 -4.37
CA ALA A 143 -3.54 -1.66 -5.72
C ALA A 143 -4.86 -1.81 -6.47
N MET A 144 -4.92 -1.40 -7.74
CA MET A 144 -6.10 -1.56 -8.61
C MET A 144 -5.67 -2.01 -10.00
N ILE A 145 -6.41 -2.92 -10.59
CA ILE A 145 -6.31 -3.26 -12.02
C ILE A 145 -7.37 -2.46 -12.78
N ILE A 146 -6.90 -1.58 -13.65
CA ILE A 146 -7.74 -0.86 -14.61
C ILE A 146 -7.67 -1.60 -15.94
N SER A 147 -8.82 -2.06 -16.45
CA SER A 147 -8.90 -3.02 -17.54
C SER A 147 -9.88 -2.60 -18.64
N ALA A 148 -9.59 -3.03 -19.86
CA ALA A 148 -10.54 -3.00 -20.96
C ALA A 148 -11.65 -4.07 -20.84
N ASP A 149 -11.35 -5.17 -20.11
CA ASP A 149 -12.34 -6.22 -19.82
C ASP A 149 -13.29 -5.76 -18.72
N ALA A 150 -14.52 -6.22 -18.78
CA ALA A 150 -15.52 -5.94 -17.74
C ALA A 150 -15.01 -6.31 -16.34
N GLY A 151 -15.32 -5.46 -15.36
CA GLY A 151 -14.86 -5.56 -13.99
C GLY A 151 -15.93 -5.17 -12.97
N ILE A 152 -15.52 -4.88 -11.76
CA ILE A 152 -16.38 -4.55 -10.61
C ILE A 152 -17.20 -3.27 -10.87
N ALA A 153 -16.59 -2.28 -11.53
CA ALA A 153 -17.24 -1.02 -11.87
C ALA A 153 -16.66 -0.42 -13.16
N GLU A 154 -17.52 0.19 -13.97
CA GLU A 154 -17.11 0.97 -15.13
C GLU A 154 -16.63 2.35 -14.71
N ILE A 155 -15.51 2.83 -15.28
CA ILE A 155 -15.09 4.21 -15.16
C ILE A 155 -15.76 5.02 -16.26
N THR A 156 -16.86 5.70 -15.92
CA THR A 156 -17.72 6.38 -16.88
C THR A 156 -17.15 7.74 -17.29
N ASN A 157 -16.54 8.47 -16.36
CA ASN A 157 -15.96 9.78 -16.64
C ASN A 157 -14.74 10.08 -15.77
N THR A 158 -13.72 10.69 -16.38
CA THR A 158 -12.55 11.20 -15.66
C THR A 158 -12.16 12.57 -16.21
N LYS A 159 -11.94 13.55 -15.32
CA LYS A 159 -11.47 14.90 -15.64
C LYS A 159 -10.49 15.41 -14.60
N SER A 160 -9.60 16.32 -15.00
CA SER A 160 -8.64 16.96 -14.10
C SER A 160 -8.65 18.46 -14.32
N TYR A 161 -8.64 19.21 -13.23
CA TYR A 161 -8.58 20.67 -13.19
C TYR A 161 -7.38 21.07 -12.36
N SER A 162 -6.46 21.84 -12.92
CA SER A 162 -5.21 22.22 -12.27
C SER A 162 -5.29 23.58 -11.59
N SER A 163 -4.59 23.72 -10.46
CA SER A 163 -4.39 24.99 -9.76
C SER A 163 -2.97 25.04 -9.20
N ALA A 164 -2.31 26.16 -9.33
CA ALA A 164 -0.99 26.38 -8.73
C ALA A 164 -1.05 26.82 -7.27
N LEU A 165 -2.25 27.17 -6.76
CA LEU A 165 -2.40 27.67 -5.40
C LEU A 165 -2.50 26.52 -4.40
N ALA A 166 -1.46 26.37 -3.60
CA ALA A 166 -1.37 25.43 -2.48
C ALA A 166 -1.35 26.18 -1.15
N GLU A 167 -1.81 25.55 -0.07
CA GLU A 167 -1.73 26.12 1.28
C GLU A 167 -0.30 26.06 1.82
N ASP A 168 0.36 24.94 1.58
CA ASP A 168 1.74 24.69 1.92
C ASP A 168 2.42 23.80 0.88
N PHE A 169 3.72 23.86 0.82
CA PHE A 169 4.56 23.02 -0.02
C PHE A 169 6.01 23.04 0.50
N ASP A 170 6.77 22.04 0.17
CA ASP A 170 8.18 21.98 0.52
C ASP A 170 9.04 22.59 -0.60
N TYR A 171 9.94 23.48 -0.19
CA TYR A 171 10.95 24.07 -1.05
C TYR A 171 12.32 23.93 -0.42
N LYS A 172 13.21 23.18 -1.07
CA LYS A 172 14.57 22.90 -0.57
C LYS A 172 14.63 22.28 0.84
N GLY A 173 13.62 21.46 1.19
CA GLY A 173 13.54 20.81 2.48
C GLY A 173 12.91 21.65 3.59
N GLU A 174 12.42 22.85 3.26
CA GLU A 174 11.69 23.71 4.19
C GLU A 174 10.22 23.83 3.78
N ASN A 175 9.32 23.73 4.76
CA ASN A 175 7.89 23.93 4.52
C ASN A 175 7.59 25.42 4.35
N VAL A 176 7.07 25.78 3.18
CA VAL A 176 6.63 27.13 2.84
C VAL A 176 5.11 27.19 2.96
N GLN A 177 4.64 28.09 3.80
CA GLN A 177 3.19 28.35 3.93
C GLN A 177 2.77 29.49 3.03
N TYR A 178 1.68 29.25 2.28
CA TYR A 178 1.00 30.26 1.48
C TYR A 178 -0.15 30.89 2.28
N ASP A 179 -0.69 32.03 1.82
CA ASP A 179 -1.86 32.61 2.49
C ASP A 179 -3.08 31.67 2.34
N ALA A 180 -3.45 31.04 3.45
CA ALA A 180 -4.52 30.05 3.51
C ALA A 180 -5.89 30.60 3.02
N ARG A 181 -6.13 31.91 3.07
CA ARG A 181 -7.37 32.50 2.55
C ARG A 181 -7.42 32.40 1.04
N PHE A 182 -6.32 32.73 0.36
CA PHE A 182 -6.23 32.63 -1.10
C PHE A 182 -6.21 31.17 -1.55
N ALA A 183 -5.50 30.29 -0.85
CA ALA A 183 -5.53 28.86 -1.16
C ALA A 183 -6.95 28.30 -1.09
N ARG A 184 -7.76 28.70 -0.10
CA ARG A 184 -9.16 28.26 0.07
C ARG A 184 -10.11 28.87 -0.95
N THR A 185 -9.99 30.16 -1.27
CA THR A 185 -10.95 30.87 -2.13
C THR A 185 -10.58 30.76 -3.61
N ASP A 186 -9.38 31.21 -3.97
CA ASP A 186 -8.94 31.27 -5.35
C ASP A 186 -8.34 29.94 -5.82
N GLY A 187 -7.76 29.15 -4.92
CA GLY A 187 -7.36 27.78 -5.19
C GLY A 187 -8.56 26.84 -5.18
N PHE A 188 -8.94 26.37 -3.98
CA PHE A 188 -9.90 25.28 -3.82
C PHE A 188 -11.32 25.61 -4.30
N LYS A 189 -11.93 26.65 -3.73
CA LYS A 189 -13.33 26.99 -4.03
C LYS A 189 -13.57 27.26 -5.51
N LYS A 190 -12.68 28.00 -6.14
CA LYS A 190 -12.75 28.30 -7.58
C LYS A 190 -12.55 27.05 -8.43
N ASN A 191 -11.57 26.24 -8.09
CA ASN A 191 -11.23 25.02 -8.82
C ASN A 191 -12.34 23.96 -8.70
N LEU A 192 -12.88 23.70 -7.50
CA LEU A 192 -14.01 22.79 -7.32
C LEU A 192 -15.26 23.31 -8.03
N GLY A 193 -15.49 24.63 -8.02
CA GLY A 193 -16.60 25.23 -8.75
C GLY A 193 -16.53 25.04 -10.26
N LEU A 194 -15.32 25.10 -10.84
CA LEU A 194 -15.08 24.78 -12.25
C LEU A 194 -15.32 23.29 -12.51
N ALA A 195 -14.79 22.43 -11.64
CA ALA A 195 -14.97 20.98 -11.76
C ALA A 195 -16.45 20.58 -11.76
N LEU A 196 -17.25 21.13 -10.85
CA LEU A 196 -18.70 20.89 -10.78
C LEU A 196 -19.44 21.39 -12.00
N LYS A 197 -19.07 22.59 -12.50
CA LYS A 197 -19.74 23.20 -13.66
C LYS A 197 -19.42 22.48 -14.97
N GLU A 198 -18.15 22.13 -15.21
CA GLU A 198 -17.68 21.63 -16.50
C GLU A 198 -17.73 20.11 -16.63
N SER A 199 -17.91 19.38 -15.51
CA SER A 199 -18.05 17.93 -15.55
C SER A 199 -19.41 17.47 -16.06
N ASN A 200 -20.37 18.37 -16.25
CA ASN A 200 -21.74 18.08 -16.70
C ASN A 200 -22.42 16.97 -15.87
N ILE A 201 -22.19 17.00 -14.55
CA ILE A 201 -22.71 15.99 -13.64
C ILE A 201 -24.17 16.33 -13.32
N ASN A 202 -25.04 15.36 -13.52
CA ASN A 202 -26.41 15.44 -13.01
C ASN A 202 -26.42 14.89 -11.57
N ALA A 203 -26.50 15.79 -10.59
CA ALA A 203 -26.45 15.41 -9.17
C ALA A 203 -27.53 14.40 -8.76
N SER A 204 -28.70 14.42 -9.45
CA SER A 204 -29.81 13.49 -9.15
C SER A 204 -29.56 12.05 -9.61
N GLU A 205 -28.62 11.83 -10.52
CA GLU A 205 -28.23 10.49 -11.00
C GLU A 205 -27.10 9.88 -10.17
N ILE A 206 -26.42 10.67 -9.34
CA ILE A 206 -25.32 10.22 -8.49
C ILE A 206 -25.87 9.64 -7.19
N ASN A 207 -25.55 8.39 -6.92
CA ASN A 207 -25.94 7.72 -5.67
C ASN A 207 -25.01 8.12 -4.51
N GLN A 208 -23.72 8.34 -4.78
CA GLN A 208 -22.74 8.61 -3.75
C GLN A 208 -21.67 9.61 -4.20
N VAL A 209 -21.36 10.55 -3.30
CA VAL A 209 -20.28 11.55 -3.47
C VAL A 209 -19.19 11.29 -2.47
N ILE A 210 -17.98 11.14 -2.97
CA ILE A 210 -16.74 11.04 -2.21
C ILE A 210 -16.00 12.36 -2.31
N LEU A 211 -15.55 12.88 -1.18
CA LEU A 211 -14.77 14.11 -1.13
C LEU A 211 -13.48 13.87 -0.35
N HIS A 212 -12.34 13.90 -1.04
CA HIS A 212 -11.04 14.00 -0.42
C HIS A 212 -10.52 15.43 -0.53
N SER A 213 -10.54 16.16 0.57
CA SER A 213 -10.15 17.58 0.60
C SER A 213 -9.93 18.08 2.03
N PRO A 214 -8.93 18.94 2.27
CA PRO A 214 -8.72 19.61 3.56
C PRO A 214 -9.81 20.63 3.88
N TYR A 215 -10.68 20.99 2.91
CA TYR A 215 -11.66 22.09 3.03
C TYR A 215 -13.11 21.61 2.97
N ALA A 216 -13.44 20.52 3.64
CA ALA A 216 -14.75 19.87 3.59
C ALA A 216 -15.94 20.85 3.74
N LYS A 217 -15.90 21.79 4.71
CA LYS A 217 -17.00 22.74 4.93
C LYS A 217 -17.28 23.65 3.73
N ILE A 218 -16.24 24.07 3.00
CA ILE A 218 -16.38 24.89 1.80
C ILE A 218 -16.94 24.05 0.66
N ALA A 219 -16.47 22.82 0.50
CA ALA A 219 -16.95 21.87 -0.48
C ALA A 219 -18.45 21.59 -0.29
N PHE A 220 -18.91 21.35 0.92
CA PHE A 220 -20.33 21.10 1.21
C PHE A 220 -21.24 22.21 0.68
N GLY A 221 -20.84 23.48 0.87
CA GLY A 221 -21.60 24.61 0.32
C GLY A 221 -21.66 24.64 -1.21
N GLN A 222 -20.63 24.16 -1.90
CA GLN A 222 -20.61 24.10 -3.37
C GLN A 222 -21.37 22.89 -3.90
N LEU A 223 -21.24 21.72 -3.27
CA LEU A 223 -22.00 20.52 -3.61
C LEU A 223 -23.50 20.74 -3.49
N LYS A 224 -23.97 21.37 -2.38
CA LYS A 224 -25.38 21.76 -2.24
C LYS A 224 -25.86 22.68 -3.36
N LYS A 225 -25.05 23.66 -3.75
CA LYS A 225 -25.38 24.56 -4.87
C LYS A 225 -25.43 23.86 -6.23
N ALA A 226 -24.65 22.80 -6.38
CA ALA A 226 -24.65 21.95 -7.57
C ALA A 226 -25.80 20.92 -7.59
N GLY A 227 -26.65 20.89 -6.55
CA GLY A 227 -27.84 20.05 -6.49
C GLY A 227 -27.66 18.72 -5.73
N PHE A 228 -26.52 18.50 -5.07
CA PHE A 228 -26.32 17.28 -4.27
C PHE A 228 -27.03 17.35 -2.92
N ASP A 229 -27.67 16.27 -2.52
CA ASP A 229 -28.18 16.06 -1.18
C ASP A 229 -27.10 15.42 -0.29
N LEU A 230 -26.48 16.24 0.57
CA LEU A 230 -25.38 15.79 1.41
C LEU A 230 -25.81 14.85 2.56
N GLU A 231 -27.09 14.76 2.87
CA GLU A 231 -27.58 13.85 3.94
C GLU A 231 -27.64 12.41 3.44
N THR A 232 -27.99 12.24 2.17
CA THR A 232 -28.17 10.91 1.55
C THR A 232 -27.03 10.50 0.64
N GLN A 233 -26.37 11.45 -0.07
CA GLN A 233 -25.36 11.16 -1.08
C GLN A 233 -23.91 11.26 -0.58
N LEU A 234 -23.63 12.08 0.47
CA LEU A 234 -22.25 12.29 0.91
C LEU A 234 -21.75 11.09 1.72
N MET A 235 -20.74 10.42 1.21
CA MET A 235 -20.05 9.36 1.94
C MET A 235 -19.28 9.94 3.13
N LYS A 236 -19.41 9.31 4.30
CA LYS A 236 -18.58 9.62 5.46
C LYS A 236 -17.19 9.05 5.26
N ASP A 237 -16.18 9.85 5.51
CA ASP A 237 -14.80 9.41 5.50
C ASP A 237 -14.47 8.62 6.77
N THR A 238 -14.75 7.32 6.73
CA THR A 238 -14.42 6.37 7.82
C THR A 238 -12.93 6.05 7.83
N VAL A 239 -12.26 6.12 6.68
CA VAL A 239 -10.82 5.88 6.56
C VAL A 239 -10.04 6.91 7.37
N ALA A 240 -10.38 8.20 7.24
CA ALA A 240 -9.74 9.24 8.05
C ALA A 240 -9.97 9.07 9.57
N ALA A 241 -11.07 8.44 9.97
CA ALA A 241 -11.38 8.21 11.38
C ALA A 241 -10.63 7.01 11.98
N GLU A 242 -10.41 5.94 11.20
CA GLU A 242 -9.90 4.64 11.67
C GLU A 242 -8.44 4.37 11.27
N VAL A 243 -8.00 4.99 10.18
CA VAL A 243 -6.67 4.79 9.59
C VAL A 243 -5.87 6.09 9.59
N GLY A 244 -6.53 7.24 9.53
CA GLY A 244 -5.95 8.54 9.30
C GLY A 244 -5.95 8.93 7.81
N ASN A 245 -5.36 10.08 7.49
CA ASN A 245 -5.19 10.49 6.09
C ASN A 245 -4.02 9.72 5.46
N THR A 246 -4.32 8.93 4.45
CA THR A 246 -3.37 8.04 3.77
C THR A 246 -2.75 8.67 2.51
N GLY A 247 -2.70 9.99 2.43
CA GLY A 247 -1.99 10.72 1.37
C GLY A 247 -2.40 10.30 -0.04
N ALA A 248 -1.43 9.90 -0.85
CA ALA A 248 -1.66 9.51 -2.24
C ALA A 248 -2.64 8.32 -2.41
N CYS A 249 -2.81 7.50 -1.38
CA CYS A 249 -3.77 6.38 -1.42
C CYS A 249 -5.20 6.81 -1.09
N HIS A 250 -5.40 7.94 -0.40
CA HIS A 250 -6.64 8.22 0.31
C HIS A 250 -7.87 8.25 -0.60
N GLY A 251 -7.79 8.96 -1.72
CA GLY A 251 -8.89 9.03 -2.70
C GLY A 251 -9.26 7.66 -3.28
N LEU A 252 -8.25 6.83 -3.59
CA LEU A 252 -8.46 5.47 -4.11
C LEU A 252 -9.03 4.54 -3.02
N PHE A 253 -8.59 4.69 -1.80
CA PHE A 253 -9.09 3.93 -0.66
C PHE A 253 -10.58 4.22 -0.42
N LEU A 254 -10.98 5.50 -0.42
CA LEU A 254 -12.38 5.89 -0.32
C LEU A 254 -13.21 5.36 -1.50
N LEU A 255 -12.63 5.32 -2.70
CA LEU A 255 -13.30 4.77 -3.88
C LEU A 255 -13.59 3.27 -3.71
N ILE A 256 -12.63 2.49 -3.18
CA ILE A 256 -12.85 1.07 -2.88
C ILE A 256 -13.92 0.92 -1.80
N ASN A 257 -13.87 1.71 -0.74
CA ASN A 257 -14.86 1.67 0.34
C ASN A 257 -16.29 1.93 -0.20
N ALA A 258 -16.42 2.83 -1.16
CA ALA A 258 -17.68 3.05 -1.86
C ALA A 258 -18.11 1.83 -2.70
N LEU A 259 -17.17 1.21 -3.40
CA LEU A 259 -17.44 -0.01 -4.18
C LEU A 259 -17.91 -1.17 -3.31
N GLU A 260 -17.42 -1.28 -2.08
CA GLU A 260 -17.85 -2.34 -1.16
C GLU A 260 -19.22 -2.07 -0.54
N SER A 261 -19.51 -0.80 -0.23
CA SER A 261 -20.70 -0.43 0.55
C SER A 261 -21.94 -0.11 -0.28
N HIS A 262 -21.80 0.30 -1.54
CA HIS A 262 -22.89 0.83 -2.35
C HIS A 262 -22.91 0.29 -3.79
N LYS A 263 -24.09 0.37 -4.41
CA LYS A 263 -24.33 0.12 -5.81
C LYS A 263 -24.74 1.41 -6.51
N GLY A 264 -24.49 1.49 -7.82
CA GLY A 264 -24.85 2.62 -8.64
C GLY A 264 -23.71 3.62 -8.86
N ASP A 265 -24.08 4.82 -9.26
CA ASP A 265 -23.13 5.84 -9.70
C ASP A 265 -22.47 6.55 -8.52
N THR A 266 -21.15 6.50 -8.48
CA THR A 266 -20.32 7.15 -7.47
C THR A 266 -19.39 8.16 -8.11
N ILE A 267 -19.20 9.30 -7.47
CA ILE A 267 -18.27 10.32 -7.92
C ILE A 267 -17.26 10.68 -6.82
N LEU A 268 -15.98 10.69 -7.19
CA LEU A 268 -14.88 11.16 -6.35
C LEU A 268 -14.42 12.53 -6.80
N PHE A 269 -14.39 13.49 -5.87
CA PHE A 269 -13.65 14.75 -5.97
C PHE A 269 -12.39 14.65 -5.10
N ASP A 270 -11.24 14.55 -5.75
CA ASP A 270 -9.95 14.45 -5.09
C ASP A 270 -9.13 15.72 -5.32
N TYR A 271 -8.85 16.45 -4.24
CA TYR A 271 -8.25 17.79 -4.31
C TYR A 271 -6.92 17.89 -3.58
N LEU A 272 -5.90 18.28 -4.34
CA LEU A 272 -4.77 19.11 -3.91
C LEU A 272 -4.08 19.69 -5.16
N ASN A 273 -3.87 21.03 -5.19
CA ASN A 273 -3.31 21.73 -6.36
C ASN A 273 -4.14 21.51 -7.63
N GLY A 274 -5.45 21.50 -7.47
CA GLY A 274 -6.42 21.15 -8.50
C GLY A 274 -7.36 20.05 -8.03
N THR A 275 -8.31 19.66 -8.87
CA THR A 275 -9.32 18.66 -8.55
C THR A 275 -9.36 17.59 -9.63
N ASN A 276 -9.20 16.33 -9.26
CA ASN A 276 -9.59 15.21 -10.10
C ASN A 276 -11.05 14.85 -9.83
N VAL A 277 -11.76 14.59 -10.90
CA VAL A 277 -13.13 14.07 -10.88
C VAL A 277 -13.10 12.70 -11.51
N ILE A 278 -13.53 11.68 -10.76
CA ILE A 278 -13.63 10.31 -11.23
C ILE A 278 -15.04 9.82 -10.94
N GLN A 279 -15.76 9.45 -11.99
CA GLN A 279 -17.10 8.87 -11.90
C GLN A 279 -17.04 7.41 -12.29
N ILE A 280 -17.63 6.58 -11.46
CA ILE A 280 -17.74 5.13 -11.68
C ILE A 280 -19.19 4.71 -11.57
N SER A 281 -19.56 3.65 -12.30
CA SER A 281 -20.86 2.98 -12.21
C SER A 281 -20.65 1.52 -11.84
N LYS A 282 -21.23 1.11 -10.72
CA LYS A 282 -21.24 -0.29 -10.27
C LYS A 282 -22.56 -0.94 -10.65
N ASN A 283 -22.52 -1.90 -11.57
CA ASN A 283 -23.68 -2.65 -12.03
C ASN A 283 -23.94 -3.87 -11.16
N ASP A 284 -25.22 -4.30 -11.08
CA ASP A 284 -25.65 -5.47 -10.27
C ASP A 284 -25.17 -6.83 -10.80
N CYS A 285 -24.53 -6.87 -11.97
CA CYS A 285 -24.22 -8.10 -12.69
C CYS A 285 -22.83 -8.71 -12.36
N HIS A 286 -22.08 -8.15 -11.41
CA HIS A 286 -20.78 -8.72 -11.05
C HIS A 286 -20.90 -9.66 -9.86
N PRO A 287 -20.20 -10.82 -9.91
CA PRO A 287 -20.18 -11.76 -8.80
C PRO A 287 -19.77 -11.04 -7.52
N GLU A 288 -20.35 -11.49 -6.41
CA GLU A 288 -20.00 -11.04 -5.07
C GLU A 288 -18.46 -10.96 -4.95
N LEU A 289 -17.99 -9.87 -4.37
CA LEU A 289 -16.57 -9.69 -4.03
C LEU A 289 -16.06 -10.99 -3.41
N VAL A 290 -14.92 -11.47 -3.88
CA VAL A 290 -14.32 -12.70 -3.36
C VAL A 290 -14.28 -12.57 -1.83
N GLU A 291 -14.92 -13.52 -1.12
CA GLU A 291 -14.89 -13.58 0.34
C GLU A 291 -13.43 -13.48 0.80
N GLY A 292 -13.10 -12.46 1.57
CA GLY A 292 -11.73 -12.16 2.05
C GLY A 292 -11.22 -10.76 1.73
N GLN A 293 -11.89 -9.98 0.88
CA GLN A 293 -11.55 -8.58 0.60
C GLN A 293 -12.30 -7.57 1.48
N SER A 294 -13.18 -8.03 2.37
CA SER A 294 -13.82 -7.12 3.34
C SER A 294 -12.75 -6.52 4.26
N PHE A 295 -12.92 -5.25 4.54
CA PHE A 295 -12.10 -4.44 5.46
C PHE A 295 -12.05 -5.05 6.87
N ASN A 296 -11.33 -6.14 7.06
CA ASN A 296 -11.03 -6.61 8.42
C ASN A 296 -9.78 -5.87 8.90
N LEU A 297 -9.98 -4.65 9.40
CA LEU A 297 -8.95 -3.88 10.07
C LEU A 297 -8.75 -4.43 11.49
N GLN A 298 -8.24 -5.66 11.62
CA GLN A 298 -7.67 -6.06 12.90
C GLN A 298 -6.63 -5.02 13.29
N SER A 299 -6.75 -4.47 14.47
CA SER A 299 -5.87 -3.40 14.90
C SER A 299 -5.38 -3.61 16.31
N THR A 300 -4.09 -3.36 16.52
CA THR A 300 -3.43 -3.36 17.82
C THR A 300 -3.12 -1.91 18.21
N ASN A 301 -3.61 -1.48 19.38
CA ASN A 301 -3.39 -0.11 19.82
C ASN A 301 -2.00 0.09 20.40
N ILE A 302 -1.37 1.19 20.01
CA ILE A 302 -0.15 1.71 20.64
C ILE A 302 -0.59 2.54 21.84
N GLU A 303 -0.31 2.02 23.04
CA GLU A 303 -0.82 2.59 24.28
C GLU A 303 -0.08 3.84 24.74
N ASN A 304 1.17 4.02 24.33
CA ASN A 304 1.97 5.17 24.74
C ASN A 304 2.77 5.80 23.61
N TYR A 305 3.09 7.07 23.77
CA TYR A 305 3.80 7.86 22.75
C TYR A 305 5.26 7.41 22.55
N GLN A 306 5.89 6.80 23.56
CA GLN A 306 7.29 6.33 23.44
C GLN A 306 7.39 5.14 22.49
N ASP A 307 6.41 4.22 22.52
CA ASP A 307 6.35 3.10 21.60
C ASP A 307 6.18 3.59 20.16
N TYR A 308 5.32 4.57 19.93
CA TYR A 308 5.19 5.23 18.63
C TYR A 308 6.53 5.83 18.15
N LEU A 309 7.28 6.49 19.04
CA LEU A 309 8.60 7.03 18.67
C LEU A 309 9.61 5.93 18.35
N GLN A 310 9.51 4.76 18.94
CA GLN A 310 10.35 3.61 18.56
C GLN A 310 10.00 3.10 17.17
N LEU A 311 8.71 2.94 16.86
CA LEU A 311 8.25 2.52 15.53
C LEU A 311 8.70 3.47 14.43
N ARG A 312 8.70 4.78 14.69
CA ARG A 312 9.18 5.81 13.75
C ARG A 312 10.64 5.65 13.33
N LYS A 313 11.47 4.99 14.11
CA LYS A 313 12.89 4.77 13.77
C LYS A 313 13.05 3.87 12.54
N GLN A 314 12.00 3.14 12.16
CA GLN A 314 11.98 2.33 10.95
C GLN A 314 13.16 1.38 10.81
N GLY A 315 13.56 0.75 11.91
CA GLY A 315 14.68 -0.17 11.94
C GLY A 315 16.05 0.47 11.74
N LYS A 316 16.15 1.80 11.78
CA LYS A 316 17.45 2.49 11.68
C LYS A 316 18.32 2.18 12.88
N PHE A 317 19.46 1.61 12.59
CA PHE A 317 20.48 1.32 13.59
C PHE A 317 21.36 2.56 13.82
N THR A 318 21.39 3.07 15.05
CA THR A 318 22.21 4.23 15.43
C THR A 318 23.45 3.85 16.26
N GLY A 319 23.80 2.56 16.31
CA GLY A 319 24.96 2.07 17.07
C GLY A 319 26.27 2.24 16.31
N ARG A 320 27.33 2.73 16.98
CA ARG A 320 28.69 2.76 16.42
C ARG A 320 29.13 1.34 16.04
N GLY A 321 29.60 1.17 14.81
CA GLY A 321 30.16 -0.11 14.31
C GLY A 321 29.22 -0.92 13.42
N TYR A 322 27.93 -0.59 13.37
CA TYR A 322 26.97 -1.28 12.48
C TYR A 322 26.79 -0.60 11.12
N GLU A 323 27.24 0.64 10.96
CA GLU A 323 27.15 1.42 9.72
C GLU A 323 27.93 0.80 8.54
N SER A 324 28.89 -0.09 8.83
CA SER A 324 29.72 -0.78 7.82
C SER A 324 29.34 -2.24 7.57
N ILE A 325 28.36 -2.80 8.28
CA ILE A 325 28.01 -4.21 8.12
C ILE A 325 27.09 -4.37 6.91
N GLU A 326 27.64 -4.86 5.82
CA GLU A 326 26.84 -5.43 4.74
C GLU A 326 26.36 -6.82 5.20
N MET A 327 25.19 -6.85 5.82
CA MET A 327 24.65 -8.06 6.45
C MET A 327 24.02 -9.03 5.49
N PHE A 328 23.86 -8.67 4.22
CA PHE A 328 23.12 -9.46 3.25
C PHE A 328 23.85 -9.58 1.92
N SER A 329 23.50 -10.61 1.21
CA SER A 329 23.99 -10.95 -0.12
C SER A 329 24.13 -9.73 -1.01
N SER A 330 25.17 -9.72 -1.81
CA SER A 330 25.36 -8.68 -2.81
C SER A 330 24.10 -8.57 -3.69
N GLU A 331 23.83 -7.39 -4.24
CA GLU A 331 22.75 -7.20 -5.21
C GLU A 331 22.79 -8.20 -6.35
N MET A 332 24.01 -8.59 -6.74
CA MET A 332 24.22 -9.61 -7.79
C MET A 332 23.68 -10.97 -7.40
N ILE A 333 23.79 -11.39 -6.13
CA ILE A 333 23.23 -12.66 -5.66
C ILE A 333 21.71 -12.55 -5.62
N SER A 334 21.17 -11.45 -5.07
CA SER A 334 19.72 -11.21 -5.07
C SER A 334 19.13 -11.21 -6.49
N GLU A 335 19.83 -10.65 -7.46
CA GLU A 335 19.40 -10.65 -8.86
C GLU A 335 19.46 -12.03 -9.49
N ARG A 336 20.54 -12.78 -9.28
CA ARG A 336 20.72 -14.15 -9.83
C ARG A 336 19.78 -15.19 -9.25
N GLU A 337 19.50 -15.09 -7.95
CA GLU A 337 18.69 -16.05 -7.21
C GLU A 337 17.25 -15.54 -6.99
N LYS A 338 16.82 -14.50 -7.72
CA LYS A 338 15.52 -13.83 -7.58
C LYS A 338 14.35 -14.82 -7.63
N ASP A 339 14.42 -15.81 -8.49
CA ASP A 339 13.40 -16.85 -8.61
C ASP A 339 13.08 -17.52 -7.27
N GLY A 340 14.11 -17.94 -6.52
CA GLY A 340 13.95 -18.52 -5.19
C GLY A 340 13.69 -17.46 -4.12
N LEU A 341 14.52 -16.40 -4.09
CA LEU A 341 14.55 -15.44 -3.00
C LEU A 341 13.34 -14.51 -2.98
N ILE A 342 12.84 -14.06 -4.12
CA ILE A 342 11.75 -13.09 -4.21
C ILE A 342 10.45 -13.76 -4.67
N TYR A 343 10.52 -14.57 -5.75
CA TYR A 343 9.31 -15.17 -6.33
C TYR A 343 8.89 -16.47 -5.67
N LEU A 344 9.66 -16.98 -4.70
CA LEU A 344 9.42 -18.28 -4.03
C LEU A 344 9.23 -19.42 -5.04
N ARG A 345 10.05 -19.46 -6.08
CA ARG A 345 10.08 -20.55 -7.05
C ARG A 345 11.09 -21.60 -6.60
N GLY A 346 10.59 -22.74 -6.16
CA GLY A 346 11.40 -23.90 -5.79
C GLY A 346 11.51 -24.91 -6.92
N TYR A 347 11.99 -26.10 -6.59
CA TYR A 347 12.32 -27.16 -7.52
C TYR A 347 11.67 -28.49 -7.10
N GLU A 348 10.88 -29.07 -7.97
CA GLU A 348 10.23 -30.37 -7.78
C GLU A 348 10.94 -31.44 -8.58
N CYS A 349 11.37 -32.52 -7.91
CA CYS A 349 12.00 -33.66 -8.58
C CYS A 349 11.05 -34.27 -9.62
N ALA A 350 11.50 -34.37 -10.88
CA ALA A 350 10.69 -34.90 -11.97
C ALA A 350 10.30 -36.39 -11.80
N LYS A 351 11.01 -37.15 -10.92
CA LYS A 351 10.77 -38.57 -10.71
C LYS A 351 9.89 -38.86 -9.50
N CYS A 352 10.14 -38.24 -8.34
CA CYS A 352 9.50 -38.60 -7.06
C CYS A 352 8.68 -37.49 -6.45
N GLY A 353 8.64 -36.28 -7.06
CA GLY A 353 7.85 -35.13 -6.58
C GLY A 353 8.41 -34.45 -5.32
N THR A 354 9.58 -34.84 -4.81
CA THR A 354 10.18 -34.15 -3.64
C THR A 354 10.50 -32.71 -4.02
N VAL A 355 10.10 -31.76 -3.18
CA VAL A 355 10.22 -30.31 -3.41
C VAL A 355 11.37 -29.73 -2.59
N TYR A 356 12.12 -28.84 -3.20
CA TYR A 356 13.26 -28.13 -2.62
C TYR A 356 13.07 -26.63 -2.78
N TYR A 357 13.45 -25.85 -1.77
CA TYR A 357 13.48 -24.39 -1.86
C TYR A 357 14.60 -23.91 -2.79
N MET A 358 15.81 -24.44 -2.63
CA MET A 358 16.96 -24.11 -3.47
C MET A 358 17.26 -25.23 -4.46
N ASN A 359 17.93 -24.90 -5.56
CA ASN A 359 18.33 -25.88 -6.55
C ASN A 359 19.28 -26.90 -5.98
N ALA A 360 19.03 -28.17 -6.25
CA ALA A 360 19.84 -29.31 -5.80
C ALA A 360 20.48 -30.03 -7.01
N ALA A 361 21.73 -30.44 -6.88
CA ALA A 361 22.41 -31.16 -7.95
C ALA A 361 21.75 -32.54 -8.23
N ARG A 362 21.12 -33.14 -7.23
CA ARG A 362 20.34 -34.38 -7.31
C ARG A 362 19.30 -34.45 -6.19
N CYS A 363 18.23 -35.16 -6.43
CA CYS A 363 17.23 -35.44 -5.41
C CYS A 363 17.77 -36.30 -4.27
N ASN A 364 17.63 -35.87 -3.03
CA ASN A 364 18.08 -36.62 -1.85
C ASN A 364 17.28 -37.91 -1.64
N ALA A 365 16.01 -37.95 -2.08
CA ALA A 365 15.14 -39.09 -1.91
C ALA A 365 15.35 -40.20 -2.95
N CYS A 366 15.56 -39.84 -4.24
CA CYS A 366 15.62 -40.82 -5.33
C CYS A 366 16.85 -40.69 -6.25
N HIS A 367 17.76 -39.78 -5.95
CA HIS A 367 18.99 -39.47 -6.67
C HIS A 367 18.80 -39.02 -8.15
N HIS A 368 17.57 -38.74 -8.57
CA HIS A 368 17.30 -38.17 -9.91
C HIS A 368 17.89 -36.77 -10.05
N LYS A 369 18.25 -36.36 -11.28
CA LYS A 369 18.95 -35.08 -11.53
C LYS A 369 18.07 -34.03 -12.16
N GLU A 370 16.90 -34.41 -12.66
CA GLU A 370 16.01 -33.44 -13.34
C GLU A 370 14.95 -32.90 -12.38
N PHE A 371 14.77 -31.59 -12.43
CA PHE A 371 13.81 -30.86 -11.63
C PHE A 371 12.93 -29.98 -12.51
N LYS A 372 11.70 -29.75 -12.07
CA LYS A 372 10.78 -28.76 -12.65
C LYS A 372 10.65 -27.61 -11.65
N GLN A 373 10.52 -26.40 -12.18
CA GLN A 373 10.20 -25.23 -11.36
C GLN A 373 8.80 -25.40 -10.74
N LYS A 374 8.66 -25.03 -9.46
CA LYS A 374 7.40 -25.11 -8.72
C LYS A 374 7.21 -23.86 -7.86
N GLN A 375 6.03 -23.24 -7.95
CA GLN A 375 5.67 -22.16 -7.03
C GLN A 375 5.50 -22.72 -5.62
N LEU A 376 6.26 -22.20 -4.67
CA LEU A 376 6.16 -22.56 -3.26
C LEU A 376 5.00 -21.84 -2.58
N GLN A 377 4.41 -22.47 -1.58
CA GLN A 377 3.36 -21.87 -0.78
C GLN A 377 3.96 -20.93 0.27
N LYS A 378 3.18 -19.92 0.66
CA LYS A 378 3.59 -18.94 1.68
C LYS A 378 3.28 -19.41 3.10
N THR A 379 2.62 -20.55 3.26
CA THR A 379 2.27 -21.12 4.56
C THR A 379 3.14 -22.33 4.86
N GLY A 380 3.31 -22.61 6.15
CA GLY A 380 4.10 -23.78 6.56
C GLY A 380 4.04 -24.04 8.05
N THR A 381 4.85 -24.99 8.48
CA THR A 381 4.97 -25.40 9.88
C THR A 381 6.39 -25.21 10.37
N VAL A 382 6.55 -24.65 11.54
CA VAL A 382 7.87 -24.41 12.15
C VAL A 382 8.55 -25.74 12.48
N TYR A 383 9.70 -25.98 11.88
CA TYR A 383 10.56 -27.12 12.15
C TYR A 383 11.53 -26.84 13.28
N ALA A 384 12.15 -25.66 13.30
CA ALA A 384 13.07 -25.22 14.34
C ALA A 384 13.03 -23.69 14.49
N VAL A 385 13.37 -23.20 15.67
CA VAL A 385 13.50 -21.78 15.96
C VAL A 385 14.72 -21.56 16.84
N THR A 386 15.49 -20.50 16.54
CA THR A 386 16.61 -20.02 17.36
C THR A 386 16.49 -18.52 17.55
N SER A 387 16.87 -18.04 18.73
CA SER A 387 16.83 -16.62 19.09
C SER A 387 18.26 -16.07 19.15
N GLU A 388 18.53 -15.03 18.37
CA GLU A 388 19.83 -14.38 18.29
C GLU A 388 19.76 -12.98 18.95
N HIS A 389 20.46 -12.81 20.06
CA HIS A 389 20.44 -11.59 20.85
C HIS A 389 21.50 -10.56 20.43
N TYR A 390 22.48 -10.98 19.66
CA TYR A 390 23.58 -10.12 19.20
C TYR A 390 23.38 -9.63 17.77
N PHE A 391 22.36 -10.14 17.09
CA PHE A 391 22.03 -9.69 15.75
C PHE A 391 21.51 -8.25 15.79
N PRO A 392 22.06 -7.34 14.97
CA PRO A 392 21.58 -5.97 14.92
C PRO A 392 20.12 -5.95 14.40
N ASN A 393 19.21 -5.67 15.30
CA ASN A 393 17.79 -5.52 14.99
C ASN A 393 17.20 -4.38 15.83
N SER A 394 16.06 -3.85 15.40
CA SER A 394 15.31 -2.84 16.16
C SER A 394 14.87 -3.35 17.53
N PHE A 395 14.57 -4.65 17.60
CA PHE A 395 14.08 -5.34 18.80
C PHE A 395 14.76 -6.71 18.89
N ALA A 396 15.58 -6.89 19.93
CA ALA A 396 16.19 -8.19 20.23
C ALA A 396 15.21 -9.04 21.06
N PRO A 397 15.20 -10.37 20.89
CA PRO A 397 16.02 -11.15 19.97
C PRO A 397 15.51 -11.16 18.55
N THR A 398 16.38 -11.37 17.57
CA THR A 398 15.99 -11.77 16.22
C THR A 398 15.77 -13.27 16.19
N ASN A 399 14.54 -13.71 15.92
CA ASN A 399 14.22 -15.12 15.82
C ASN A 399 14.43 -15.60 14.38
N MET A 400 15.30 -16.60 14.23
CA MET A 400 15.51 -17.35 12.98
C MET A 400 14.64 -18.60 13.00
N VAL A 401 13.76 -18.73 12.02
CA VAL A 401 12.74 -19.78 11.96
C VAL A 401 12.98 -20.64 10.73
N VAL A 402 13.13 -21.94 10.95
CA VAL A 402 13.18 -22.95 9.89
C VAL A 402 11.75 -23.46 9.67
N ILE A 403 11.26 -23.36 8.46
CA ILE A 403 9.87 -23.63 8.09
C ILE A 403 9.84 -24.77 7.07
N ASP A 404 9.04 -25.79 7.34
CA ASP A 404 8.58 -26.74 6.32
C ASP A 404 7.35 -26.15 5.62
N LEU A 405 7.51 -25.73 4.37
CA LEU A 405 6.44 -25.12 3.61
C LEU A 405 5.36 -26.14 3.24
N ASP A 406 4.12 -25.72 3.23
CA ASP A 406 3.01 -26.54 2.76
C ASP A 406 3.23 -26.86 1.26
N GLY A 407 3.04 -28.13 0.87
CA GLY A 407 3.38 -28.59 -0.47
C GLY A 407 4.86 -28.87 -0.73
N GLY A 408 5.72 -28.74 0.29
CA GLY A 408 7.14 -29.12 0.30
C GLY A 408 8.11 -27.95 0.14
N GLY A 409 9.37 -28.24 0.45
CA GLY A 409 10.44 -27.26 0.55
C GLY A 409 10.66 -26.82 2.00
N ARG A 410 11.91 -26.58 2.35
CA ARG A 410 12.31 -26.08 3.69
C ARG A 410 13.14 -24.83 3.51
N MET A 411 12.78 -23.75 4.20
CA MET A 411 13.52 -22.50 4.17
C MET A 411 13.76 -21.95 5.57
N THR A 412 14.74 -21.06 5.69
CA THR A 412 15.04 -20.34 6.93
C THR A 412 14.76 -18.87 6.69
N VAL A 413 13.95 -18.26 7.55
CA VAL A 413 13.60 -16.84 7.50
C VAL A 413 13.66 -16.23 8.90
N GLN A 414 13.65 -14.91 8.97
CA GLN A 414 13.44 -14.21 10.24
C GLN A 414 11.93 -14.16 10.57
N GLN A 415 11.59 -14.18 11.84
CA GLN A 415 10.30 -13.67 12.29
C GLN A 415 10.24 -12.17 12.04
N THR A 416 9.05 -11.62 11.79
CA THR A 416 8.83 -10.16 11.76
C THR A 416 9.33 -9.53 13.05
N ASP A 417 9.75 -8.28 12.99
CA ASP A 417 10.15 -7.55 14.19
C ASP A 417 9.02 -7.61 15.23
N ASP A 418 9.33 -7.74 16.49
CA ASP A 418 8.33 -7.85 17.55
C ASP A 418 8.68 -6.94 18.72
N MET A 419 7.99 -5.81 18.78
CA MET A 419 8.12 -4.85 19.87
C MET A 419 7.22 -5.21 21.08
N PHE A 420 6.17 -5.97 20.83
CA PHE A 420 5.17 -6.33 21.85
C PHE A 420 5.02 -7.86 21.93
N PRO A 421 6.08 -8.59 22.38
CA PRO A 421 6.04 -10.03 22.42
C PRO A 421 4.95 -10.50 23.39
N THR A 422 4.10 -11.38 22.89
CA THR A 422 3.06 -12.07 23.67
C THR A 422 3.24 -13.57 23.53
N GLU A 423 2.60 -14.35 24.39
CA GLU A 423 2.60 -15.81 24.23
C GLU A 423 1.93 -16.22 22.90
N GLU A 424 0.96 -15.44 22.44
CA GLU A 424 0.22 -15.71 21.20
C GLU A 424 1.09 -15.53 19.96
N ASN A 425 1.89 -14.46 19.87
CA ASN A 425 2.75 -14.18 18.71
C ASN A 425 4.14 -14.80 18.82
N THR A 426 4.52 -15.35 19.99
CA THR A 426 5.75 -16.11 20.16
C THR A 426 5.70 -17.41 19.35
N ILE A 427 6.64 -17.55 18.40
CA ILE A 427 6.74 -18.73 17.53
C ILE A 427 7.41 -19.89 18.27
N LYS A 428 6.79 -21.07 18.18
CA LYS A 428 7.29 -22.33 18.74
C LYS A 428 7.35 -23.42 17.67
N ILE A 429 8.16 -24.45 17.89
CA ILE A 429 8.21 -25.63 17.01
C ILE A 429 6.82 -26.24 16.89
N GLY A 430 6.39 -26.51 15.67
CA GLY A 430 5.06 -27.05 15.34
C GLY A 430 3.99 -26.01 15.07
N ASP A 431 4.22 -24.72 15.34
CA ASP A 431 3.27 -23.66 15.01
C ASP A 431 3.10 -23.50 13.50
N LYS A 432 1.89 -23.11 13.10
CA LYS A 432 1.62 -22.67 11.72
C LYS A 432 2.06 -21.23 11.54
N VAL A 433 2.70 -20.96 10.40
CA VAL A 433 3.23 -19.65 10.06
C VAL A 433 2.90 -19.29 8.62
N GLU A 434 2.92 -17.99 8.35
CA GLU A 434 2.76 -17.43 7.01
C GLU A 434 3.95 -16.52 6.68
N LEU A 435 4.42 -16.61 5.43
CA LEU A 435 5.47 -15.76 4.90
C LEU A 435 4.88 -14.40 4.47
N VAL A 436 5.49 -13.34 4.96
CA VAL A 436 5.17 -11.95 4.65
C VAL A 436 6.42 -11.25 4.11
N PHE A 437 6.24 -10.39 3.12
CA PHE A 437 7.35 -9.64 2.52
C PHE A 437 7.66 -8.41 3.37
N ARG A 438 8.88 -8.29 3.86
CA ARG A 438 9.27 -7.24 4.81
C ARG A 438 10.63 -6.66 4.47
N LYS A 439 10.84 -5.45 4.98
CA LYS A 439 12.16 -4.82 5.00
C LYS A 439 13.02 -5.56 6.01
N MET A 440 14.19 -5.97 5.58
CA MET A 440 15.22 -6.48 6.47
C MET A 440 15.87 -5.30 7.19
N MET A 441 17.02 -5.48 7.79
CA MET A 441 17.73 -4.36 8.39
C MET A 441 18.10 -3.31 7.35
N GLU A 442 17.84 -2.05 7.65
CA GLU A 442 18.26 -0.91 6.86
C GLU A 442 19.57 -0.36 7.45
N ASN A 443 20.64 -0.42 6.69
CA ASN A 443 21.79 0.46 6.95
C ASN A 443 21.57 1.75 6.15
N ASP A 444 22.25 2.84 6.49
CA ASP A 444 22.09 4.16 5.86
C ASP A 444 22.32 4.18 4.33
N LYS A 445 22.67 3.05 3.73
CA LYS A 445 23.00 2.94 2.31
C LYS A 445 21.80 2.52 1.46
N LYS A 446 21.05 1.47 1.87
CA LYS A 446 19.90 0.97 1.11
C LYS A 446 19.00 0.07 1.95
N PRO A 447 17.68 0.07 1.70
CA PRO A 447 16.79 -0.94 2.26
C PRO A 447 16.99 -2.27 1.53
N ASN A 448 16.80 -3.36 2.25
CA ASN A 448 16.82 -4.72 1.75
C ASN A 448 15.48 -5.40 2.07
N TYR A 449 14.93 -6.14 1.13
CA TYR A 449 13.62 -6.77 1.29
C TYR A 449 13.72 -8.28 1.09
N PHE A 450 13.03 -9.01 1.96
CA PHE A 450 12.96 -10.46 1.90
C PHE A 450 11.72 -10.98 2.62
N TRP A 451 11.49 -12.29 2.55
CA TRP A 451 10.41 -12.94 3.29
C TRP A 451 10.79 -13.07 4.77
N LYS A 452 9.88 -12.68 5.63
CA LYS A 452 9.85 -12.99 7.06
C LYS A 452 8.64 -13.87 7.34
N CYS A 453 8.47 -14.35 8.56
CA CYS A 453 7.29 -15.11 8.94
C CYS A 453 6.55 -14.47 10.12
N ILE A 454 5.24 -14.65 10.11
CA ILE A 454 4.34 -14.36 11.24
C ILE A 454 3.67 -15.64 11.67
N LYS A 455 3.28 -15.73 12.94
CA LYS A 455 2.44 -16.81 13.44
C LYS A 455 1.03 -16.66 12.88
N LYS A 456 0.40 -17.79 12.49
CA LYS A 456 -0.94 -17.82 11.90
C LYS A 456 -1.99 -18.23 12.94
#